data_53589e5a6e3cb84aab3a636b369b4472
#
_entry.id   53589e5a6e3cb84aab3a636b369b4472
#
_cell.length_a   1.000
_cell.length_b   1.000
_cell.length_c   1.000
_cell.angle_alpha   90.00
_cell.angle_beta   90.00
_cell.angle_gamma   90.00
#
_symmetry.space_group_name_H-M   'P 1'
#
loop_
_entity.id
_entity.type
_entity.pdbx_description
1 polymer ?
#
loop_
_entity_poly.entity_id
_entity_poly.type
_entity_poly.pdbx_seq_one_letter_code
_entity_poly.pdbx_strand_id
1 'polypeptide(L)'
;MRKVSLIVYDFDGTLVDTLFDIADSVNLTLVDLSLSQLPRKTIRNYVGKGIERLMSQTLNGTGFTDIPRAVSLFKKYYSENLVNHTDFYPHGRGILEHFKNKKQAICSNKPENFVRQILESLDGLHPFEAILGGDSVKSKKPDPEGLNSILEQLNFSADEAVLIGDSPVDIETGKRAGVYTCVVNYGLGFAEEIAAAEPDCSIDCLSELKEIFC
;
A
#
# COMPACT_ATOMS: atom_id res chain seq x y z
N MET A 1 6.85 -23.66 -9.08
CA MET A 1 7.09 -22.62 -8.04
C MET A 1 8.29 -21.78 -8.45
N ARG A 2 8.16 -20.46 -8.35
CA ARG A 2 9.27 -19.52 -8.59
C ARG A 2 10.11 -19.40 -7.31
N LYS A 3 11.43 -19.53 -7.42
CA LYS A 3 12.33 -19.31 -6.30
C LYS A 3 12.51 -17.81 -6.11
N VAL A 4 12.21 -17.32 -4.89
CA VAL A 4 12.43 -15.94 -4.48
C VAL A 4 13.12 -15.92 -3.11
N SER A 5 13.96 -14.92 -2.87
CA SER A 5 14.67 -14.72 -1.60
C SER A 5 14.15 -13.51 -0.84
N LEU A 6 13.57 -12.55 -1.57
CA LEU A 6 12.98 -11.32 -1.04
C LEU A 6 11.52 -11.19 -1.50
N ILE A 7 10.62 -10.93 -0.54
CA ILE A 7 9.22 -10.63 -0.81
C ILE A 7 8.96 -9.20 -0.37
N VAL A 8 8.58 -8.34 -1.31
CA VAL A 8 8.21 -6.95 -1.05
C VAL A 8 6.71 -6.82 -1.20
N TYR A 9 6.05 -6.25 -0.20
CA TYR A 9 4.61 -6.04 -0.20
C TYR A 9 4.29 -4.54 -0.32
N ASP A 10 3.26 -4.20 -1.08
CA ASP A 10 2.52 -2.97 -0.77
C ASP A 10 1.74 -3.16 0.54
N PHE A 11 1.19 -2.07 1.07
CA PHE A 11 0.54 -2.05 2.37
C PHE A 11 -0.98 -1.95 2.26
N ASP A 12 -1.49 -0.77 1.86
CA ASP A 12 -2.92 -0.49 1.76
C ASP A 12 -3.56 -1.28 0.61
N GLY A 13 -4.53 -2.14 0.90
CA GLY A 13 -5.19 -2.96 -0.13
C GLY A 13 -4.47 -4.27 -0.46
N THR A 14 -3.26 -4.49 0.05
CA THR A 14 -2.47 -5.69 -0.19
C THR A 14 -2.35 -6.55 1.06
N LEU A 15 -1.61 -6.09 2.06
CA LEU A 15 -1.46 -6.78 3.34
C LEU A 15 -2.56 -6.40 4.34
N VAL A 16 -2.97 -5.15 4.35
CA VAL A 16 -3.82 -4.54 5.37
C VAL A 16 -5.01 -3.82 4.72
N ASP A 17 -6.22 -4.09 5.22
CA ASP A 17 -7.43 -3.34 4.85
C ASP A 17 -7.53 -2.07 5.69
N THR A 18 -7.13 -0.97 5.11
CA THR A 18 -7.10 0.35 5.76
C THR A 18 -8.21 1.28 5.27
N LEU A 19 -9.04 0.82 4.31
CA LEU A 19 -9.99 1.68 3.61
C LEU A 19 -10.99 2.36 4.53
N PHE A 20 -11.47 1.67 5.56
CA PHE A 20 -12.48 2.21 6.48
C PHE A 20 -11.92 3.41 7.26
N ASP A 21 -10.76 3.26 7.89
CA ASP A 21 -10.18 4.30 8.72
C ASP A 21 -9.65 5.48 7.89
N ILE A 22 -9.16 5.21 6.68
CA ILE A 22 -8.84 6.27 5.70
C ILE A 22 -10.10 7.06 5.32
N ALA A 23 -11.20 6.39 4.98
CA ALA A 23 -12.43 7.05 4.55
C ALA A 23 -13.09 7.86 5.68
N ASP A 24 -13.07 7.35 6.89
CA ASP A 24 -13.60 8.05 8.06
C ASP A 24 -12.75 9.30 8.35
N SER A 25 -11.41 9.20 8.26
CA SER A 25 -10.52 10.34 8.45
C SER A 25 -10.64 11.40 7.35
N VAL A 26 -10.89 10.99 6.09
CA VAL A 26 -11.24 11.91 5.00
C VAL A 26 -12.53 12.65 5.34
N ASN A 27 -13.56 11.94 5.78
CA ASN A 27 -14.85 12.54 6.10
C ASN A 27 -14.80 13.45 7.33
N LEU A 28 -14.02 13.12 8.35
CA LEU A 28 -13.74 14.04 9.47
C LEU A 28 -13.05 15.33 9.00
N THR A 29 -12.10 15.19 8.06
CA THR A 29 -11.44 16.35 7.44
C THR A 29 -12.44 17.21 6.67
N LEU A 30 -13.33 16.62 5.87
CA LEU A 30 -14.34 17.37 5.13
C LEU A 30 -15.30 18.13 6.07
N VAL A 31 -15.72 17.50 7.17
CA VAL A 31 -16.58 18.14 8.18
C VAL A 31 -15.88 19.35 8.81
N ASP A 32 -14.60 19.22 9.21
CA ASP A 32 -13.82 20.34 9.77
C ASP A 32 -13.67 21.50 8.76
N LEU A 33 -13.59 21.18 7.48
CA LEU A 33 -13.57 22.17 6.40
C LEU A 33 -14.97 22.72 6.01
N SER A 34 -16.03 22.29 6.72
CA SER A 34 -17.45 22.66 6.41
C SER A 34 -17.87 22.19 5.00
N LEU A 35 -17.36 21.06 4.55
CA LEU A 35 -17.69 20.44 3.28
C LEU A 35 -18.54 19.18 3.48
N SER A 36 -19.26 18.79 2.43
CA SER A 36 -20.07 17.57 2.44
C SER A 36 -19.19 16.32 2.45
N GLN A 37 -19.59 15.33 3.25
CA GLN A 37 -18.93 14.03 3.29
C GLN A 37 -19.09 13.28 1.95
N LEU A 38 -18.13 12.40 1.65
CA LEU A 38 -18.13 11.55 0.47
C LEU A 38 -18.42 10.09 0.84
N PRO A 39 -19.14 9.37 -0.03
CA PRO A 39 -19.28 7.92 0.11
C PRO A 39 -17.92 7.22 0.11
N ARG A 40 -17.76 6.17 0.93
CA ARG A 40 -16.52 5.37 0.99
C ARG A 40 -16.11 4.84 -0.40
N LYS A 41 -17.07 4.42 -1.21
CA LYS A 41 -16.82 3.97 -2.60
C LYS A 41 -16.13 5.04 -3.44
N THR A 42 -16.44 6.30 -3.23
CA THR A 42 -15.78 7.43 -3.93
C THR A 42 -14.35 7.60 -3.42
N ILE A 43 -14.17 7.59 -2.09
CA ILE A 43 -12.85 7.75 -1.46
C ILE A 43 -11.90 6.61 -1.84
N ARG A 44 -12.41 5.36 -1.94
CA ARG A 44 -11.64 4.20 -2.41
C ARG A 44 -10.87 4.47 -3.70
N ASN A 45 -11.48 5.18 -4.65
CA ASN A 45 -10.86 5.48 -5.95
C ASN A 45 -9.67 6.46 -5.86
N TYR A 46 -9.49 7.10 -4.71
CA TYR A 46 -8.45 8.10 -4.48
C TYR A 46 -7.25 7.55 -3.67
N VAL A 47 -7.42 6.37 -3.05
CA VAL A 47 -6.37 5.71 -2.24
C VAL A 47 -5.27 5.13 -3.15
N GLY A 48 -4.06 4.96 -2.62
CA GLY A 48 -2.93 4.30 -3.27
C GLY A 48 -1.88 5.24 -3.90
N LYS A 49 -2.20 6.53 -4.07
CA LYS A 49 -1.29 7.53 -4.70
C LYS A 49 -0.73 8.57 -3.71
N GLY A 50 -0.82 8.27 -2.40
CA GLY A 50 -0.35 9.14 -1.31
C GLY A 50 -1.35 10.21 -0.89
N ILE A 51 -1.13 10.78 0.30
CA ILE A 51 -2.10 11.65 1.00
C ILE A 51 -2.39 12.93 0.22
N GLU A 52 -1.38 13.58 -0.38
CA GLU A 52 -1.56 14.81 -1.15
C GLU A 52 -2.50 14.60 -2.33
N ARG A 53 -2.37 13.46 -3.02
CA ARG A 53 -3.23 13.10 -4.14
C ARG A 53 -4.63 12.74 -3.67
N LEU A 54 -4.75 11.99 -2.57
CA LEU A 54 -6.03 11.66 -1.93
C LEU A 54 -6.80 12.94 -1.61
N MET A 55 -6.19 13.89 -0.91
CA MET A 55 -6.87 15.14 -0.53
C MET A 55 -7.16 16.04 -1.73
N SER A 56 -6.26 16.14 -2.69
CA SER A 56 -6.50 16.89 -3.92
C SER A 56 -7.71 16.36 -4.70
N GLN A 57 -7.87 15.04 -4.82
CA GLN A 57 -9.01 14.42 -5.48
C GLN A 57 -10.30 14.57 -4.68
N THR A 58 -10.22 14.42 -3.35
CA THR A 58 -11.34 14.62 -2.42
C THR A 58 -11.92 16.03 -2.53
N LEU A 59 -11.08 17.05 -2.69
CA LEU A 59 -11.46 18.46 -2.71
C LEU A 59 -11.80 18.99 -4.12
N ASN A 60 -11.62 18.16 -5.15
CA ASN A 60 -11.90 18.57 -6.51
C ASN A 60 -13.39 18.96 -6.67
N GLY A 61 -13.65 20.14 -7.25
CA GLY A 61 -14.99 20.67 -7.46
C GLY A 61 -15.67 21.29 -6.21
N THR A 62 -15.02 21.27 -5.02
CA THR A 62 -15.58 21.85 -3.79
C THR A 62 -15.35 23.37 -3.68
N GLY A 63 -14.44 23.93 -4.47
CA GLY A 63 -13.98 25.32 -4.32
C GLY A 63 -12.91 25.52 -3.22
N PHE A 64 -12.60 24.52 -2.43
CA PHE A 64 -11.54 24.59 -1.42
C PHE A 64 -10.16 24.33 -2.08
N THR A 65 -9.21 25.25 -1.89
CA THR A 65 -7.92 25.23 -2.59
C THR A 65 -6.69 25.03 -1.69
N ASP A 66 -6.84 25.15 -0.38
CA ASP A 66 -5.73 24.99 0.58
C ASP A 66 -5.46 23.50 0.87
N ILE A 67 -4.86 22.82 -0.12
CA ILE A 67 -4.50 21.39 -0.01
C ILE A 67 -3.58 21.11 1.18
N PRO A 68 -2.52 21.91 1.48
CA PRO A 68 -1.68 21.69 2.64
C PRO A 68 -2.44 21.65 3.98
N ARG A 69 -3.43 22.53 4.15
CA ARG A 69 -4.30 22.53 5.35
C ARG A 69 -5.12 21.25 5.43
N ALA A 70 -5.72 20.83 4.32
CA ALA A 70 -6.51 19.60 4.28
C ALA A 70 -5.64 18.34 4.57
N VAL A 71 -4.42 18.29 4.03
CA VAL A 71 -3.45 17.22 4.32
C VAL A 71 -3.09 17.20 5.83
N SER A 72 -2.88 18.36 6.42
CA SER A 72 -2.58 18.45 7.85
C SER A 72 -3.73 17.95 8.73
N LEU A 73 -4.97 18.34 8.40
CA LEU A 73 -6.18 17.87 9.10
C LEU A 73 -6.38 16.36 8.92
N PHE A 74 -6.23 15.86 7.69
CA PHE A 74 -6.31 14.42 7.43
C PHE A 74 -5.29 13.65 8.27
N LYS A 75 -4.02 14.08 8.28
CA LYS A 75 -2.96 13.43 9.08
C LYS A 75 -3.31 13.42 10.57
N LYS A 76 -3.86 14.51 11.10
CA LYS A 76 -4.35 14.58 12.48
C LYS A 76 -5.42 13.52 12.73
N TYR A 77 -6.52 13.55 11.99
CA TYR A 77 -7.63 12.61 12.18
C TYR A 77 -7.21 11.16 11.93
N TYR A 78 -6.37 10.92 10.93
CA TYR A 78 -5.91 9.57 10.62
C TYR A 78 -4.99 9.02 11.73
N SER A 79 -4.11 9.84 12.32
CA SER A 79 -3.28 9.42 13.44
C SER A 79 -4.07 9.03 14.69
N GLU A 80 -5.25 9.61 14.87
CA GLU A 80 -6.16 9.32 16.00
C GLU A 80 -7.03 8.07 15.75
N ASN A 81 -7.12 7.59 14.48
CA ASN A 81 -8.05 6.54 14.06
C ASN A 81 -7.39 5.44 13.20
N LEU A 82 -6.09 5.17 13.39
CA LEU A 82 -5.31 4.29 12.51
C LEU A 82 -5.80 2.84 12.43
N VAL A 83 -6.39 2.32 13.52
CA VAL A 83 -6.72 0.89 13.69
C VAL A 83 -8.10 0.67 14.33
N ASN A 84 -9.06 1.55 14.06
CA ASN A 84 -10.43 1.35 14.51
C ASN A 84 -11.10 0.18 13.78
N HIS A 85 -10.81 0.02 12.49
CA HIS A 85 -11.32 -1.02 11.61
C HIS A 85 -10.21 -1.72 10.81
N THR A 86 -9.01 -1.16 10.81
CA THR A 86 -7.86 -1.66 10.08
C THR A 86 -7.37 -2.98 10.67
N ASP A 87 -7.22 -4.00 9.84
CA ASP A 87 -6.58 -5.29 10.19
C ASP A 87 -5.93 -5.89 8.94
N PHE A 88 -5.14 -6.94 9.12
CA PHE A 88 -4.62 -7.73 8.02
C PHE A 88 -5.76 -8.33 7.19
N TYR A 89 -5.56 -8.38 5.87
CA TYR A 89 -6.43 -9.21 5.03
C TYR A 89 -6.36 -10.70 5.47
N PRO A 90 -7.39 -11.50 5.14
CA PRO A 90 -7.38 -12.93 5.45
C PRO A 90 -6.07 -13.59 5.04
N HIS A 91 -5.52 -14.42 5.91
CA HIS A 91 -4.23 -15.12 5.77
C HIS A 91 -2.97 -14.23 5.80
N GLY A 92 -3.07 -12.89 5.94
CA GLY A 92 -1.92 -11.98 5.96
C GLY A 92 -0.87 -12.38 7.01
N ARG A 93 -1.27 -12.54 8.28
CA ARG A 93 -0.37 -12.99 9.35
C ARG A 93 0.24 -14.36 9.05
N GLY A 94 -0.57 -15.27 8.51
CA GLY A 94 -0.14 -16.64 8.19
C GLY A 94 0.85 -16.72 7.04
N ILE A 95 0.79 -15.78 6.08
CA ILE A 95 1.75 -15.73 4.97
C ILE A 95 3.08 -15.11 5.42
N LEU A 96 3.05 -14.08 6.27
CA LEU A 96 4.24 -13.50 6.87
C LEU A 96 5.02 -14.53 7.68
N GLU A 97 4.34 -15.33 8.50
CA GLU A 97 4.95 -16.43 9.26
C GLU A 97 5.46 -17.57 8.36
N HIS A 98 4.72 -17.92 7.29
CA HIS A 98 5.17 -18.94 6.34
C HIS A 98 6.51 -18.57 5.68
N PHE A 99 6.68 -17.31 5.32
CA PHE A 99 7.89 -16.80 4.68
C PHE A 99 8.93 -16.22 5.65
N LYS A 100 8.85 -16.52 6.95
CA LYS A 100 9.79 -16.02 7.96
C LYS A 100 11.28 -16.33 7.70
N ASN A 101 11.55 -17.37 6.92
CA ASN A 101 12.92 -17.74 6.50
C ASN A 101 13.38 -16.98 5.23
N LYS A 102 12.54 -16.14 4.66
CA LYS A 102 12.87 -15.24 3.55
C LYS A 102 12.96 -13.80 4.07
N LYS A 103 13.65 -12.94 3.35
CA LYS A 103 13.60 -11.51 3.64
C LYS A 103 12.27 -10.94 3.20
N GLN A 104 11.67 -10.12 4.05
CA GLN A 104 10.39 -9.48 3.80
C GLN A 104 10.53 -7.98 3.98
N ALA A 105 9.91 -7.20 3.10
CA ALA A 105 9.95 -5.76 3.13
C ALA A 105 8.60 -5.14 2.72
N ILE A 106 8.41 -3.87 3.03
CA ILE A 106 7.27 -3.06 2.60
C ILE A 106 7.76 -1.91 1.72
N CYS A 107 7.07 -1.71 0.58
CA CYS A 107 7.24 -0.57 -0.31
C CYS A 107 5.87 0.06 -0.59
N SER A 108 5.54 1.17 0.07
CA SER A 108 4.21 1.77 -0.01
C SER A 108 4.24 3.27 -0.30
N ASN A 109 3.17 3.81 -0.92
CA ASN A 109 2.96 5.25 -1.08
C ASN A 109 2.40 5.92 0.18
N LYS A 110 2.01 5.12 1.19
CA LYS A 110 1.64 5.60 2.52
C LYS A 110 2.89 6.13 3.26
N PRO A 111 2.81 7.21 4.07
CA PRO A 111 3.91 7.63 4.91
C PRO A 111 4.40 6.52 5.83
N GLU A 112 5.72 6.37 5.95
CA GLU A 112 6.36 5.27 6.69
C GLU A 112 5.92 5.20 8.15
N ASN A 113 5.79 6.36 8.79
CA ASN A 113 5.36 6.42 10.19
C ASN A 113 3.97 5.80 10.41
N PHE A 114 3.02 5.97 9.48
CA PHE A 114 1.70 5.34 9.57
C PHE A 114 1.75 3.83 9.32
N VAL A 115 2.58 3.38 8.38
CA VAL A 115 2.81 1.94 8.17
C VAL A 115 3.32 1.29 9.45
N ARG A 116 4.35 1.88 10.09
CA ARG A 116 4.93 1.36 11.32
C ARG A 116 3.94 1.36 12.48
N GLN A 117 3.23 2.46 12.72
CA GLN A 117 2.25 2.56 13.80
C GLN A 117 1.11 1.55 13.65
N ILE A 118 0.61 1.34 12.44
CA ILE A 118 -0.42 0.31 12.19
C ILE A 118 0.15 -1.09 12.48
N LEU A 119 1.34 -1.41 11.96
CA LEU A 119 1.97 -2.69 12.20
C LEU A 119 2.27 -2.94 13.69
N GLU A 120 2.74 -1.93 14.42
CA GLU A 120 2.94 -2.00 15.87
C GLU A 120 1.62 -2.30 16.59
N SER A 121 0.56 -1.59 16.23
CA SER A 121 -0.77 -1.80 16.82
C SER A 121 -1.37 -3.17 16.52
N LEU A 122 -0.96 -3.77 15.40
CA LEU A 122 -1.41 -5.09 14.96
C LEU A 122 -0.43 -6.23 15.30
N ASP A 123 0.62 -5.99 16.10
CA ASP A 123 1.71 -6.96 16.38
C ASP A 123 2.36 -7.53 15.10
N GLY A 124 2.44 -6.73 14.04
CA GLY A 124 2.85 -7.14 12.70
C GLY A 124 4.22 -6.61 12.24
N LEU A 125 4.98 -5.91 13.10
CA LEU A 125 6.22 -5.23 12.70
C LEU A 125 7.41 -6.18 12.48
N HIS A 126 7.46 -7.29 13.18
CA HIS A 126 8.65 -8.14 13.31
C HIS A 126 9.20 -8.80 12.03
N PRO A 127 8.41 -9.19 11.02
CA PRO A 127 8.96 -9.92 9.88
C PRO A 127 9.69 -9.02 8.87
N PHE A 128 9.58 -7.68 8.98
CA PHE A 128 10.08 -6.79 7.94
C PHE A 128 11.48 -6.28 8.22
N GLU A 129 12.41 -6.57 7.29
CA GLU A 129 13.81 -6.10 7.30
C GLU A 129 13.92 -4.65 6.84
N ALA A 130 13.00 -4.21 5.96
CA ALA A 130 12.89 -2.83 5.50
C ALA A 130 11.43 -2.41 5.35
N ILE A 131 11.14 -1.17 5.71
CA ILE A 131 9.84 -0.53 5.50
C ILE A 131 10.12 0.83 4.90
N LEU A 132 9.72 1.03 3.63
CA LEU A 132 9.82 2.32 2.95
C LEU A 132 8.42 2.85 2.63
N GLY A 133 8.14 4.04 3.12
CA GLY A 133 6.94 4.79 2.84
C GLY A 133 7.12 5.79 1.69
N GLY A 134 6.03 6.42 1.27
CA GLY A 134 6.07 7.42 0.22
C GLY A 134 6.79 8.73 0.60
N ASP A 135 7.18 8.90 1.85
CA ASP A 135 8.01 9.99 2.37
C ASP A 135 9.46 9.56 2.65
N SER A 136 9.79 8.29 2.45
CA SER A 136 11.15 7.75 2.57
C SER A 136 11.97 7.92 1.28
N VAL A 137 11.34 8.34 0.18
CA VAL A 137 11.91 8.46 -1.17
C VAL A 137 11.55 9.81 -1.80
N LYS A 138 12.28 10.21 -2.83
CA LYS A 138 11.97 11.44 -3.58
C LYS A 138 10.79 11.24 -4.52
N SER A 139 10.73 10.06 -5.15
CA SER A 139 9.70 9.71 -6.13
C SER A 139 8.91 8.49 -5.63
N LYS A 140 7.58 8.67 -5.48
CA LYS A 140 6.66 7.60 -5.06
C LYS A 140 6.40 6.61 -6.19
N LYS A 141 5.92 5.39 -5.86
CA LYS A 141 5.38 4.46 -6.86
C LYS A 141 4.40 5.19 -7.80
N PRO A 142 4.47 4.98 -9.13
CA PRO A 142 5.14 3.92 -9.86
C PRO A 142 6.62 4.18 -10.21
N ASP A 143 7.29 5.18 -9.62
CA ASP A 143 8.73 5.27 -9.73
C ASP A 143 9.38 4.12 -8.95
N PRO A 144 10.38 3.42 -9.52
CA PRO A 144 11.00 2.27 -8.88
C PRO A 144 11.99 2.63 -7.76
N GLU A 145 12.21 3.91 -7.44
CA GLU A 145 13.20 4.37 -6.45
C GLU A 145 13.09 3.62 -5.13
N GLY A 146 11.89 3.52 -4.56
CA GLY A 146 11.69 2.83 -3.26
C GLY A 146 12.00 1.33 -3.34
N LEU A 147 11.56 0.66 -4.40
CA LEU A 147 11.82 -0.77 -4.60
C LEU A 147 13.32 -1.02 -4.83
N ASN A 148 13.98 -0.21 -5.64
CA ASN A 148 15.42 -0.29 -5.87
C ASN A 148 16.22 -0.05 -4.59
N SER A 149 15.80 0.91 -3.76
CA SER A 149 16.43 1.17 -2.45
C SER A 149 16.32 -0.03 -1.52
N ILE A 150 15.20 -0.76 -1.51
CA ILE A 150 15.05 -2.00 -0.74
C ILE A 150 15.99 -3.08 -1.27
N LEU A 151 16.05 -3.28 -2.59
CA LEU A 151 16.95 -4.26 -3.22
C LEU A 151 18.42 -3.97 -2.86
N GLU A 152 18.84 -2.72 -2.96
CA GLU A 152 20.19 -2.28 -2.62
C GLU A 152 20.47 -2.47 -1.11
N GLN A 153 19.59 -1.99 -0.24
CA GLN A 153 19.76 -2.09 1.22
C GLN A 153 19.89 -3.53 1.71
N LEU A 154 19.10 -4.44 1.11
CA LEU A 154 19.09 -5.85 1.51
C LEU A 154 20.01 -6.74 0.66
N ASN A 155 20.69 -6.14 -0.33
CA ASN A 155 21.67 -6.80 -1.21
C ASN A 155 21.06 -7.97 -2.02
N PHE A 156 19.90 -7.70 -2.68
CA PHE A 156 19.25 -8.63 -3.60
C PHE A 156 19.22 -8.06 -5.02
N SER A 157 19.28 -8.96 -6.01
CA SER A 157 18.99 -8.64 -7.41
C SER A 157 17.49 -8.68 -7.67
N ALA A 158 17.06 -8.04 -8.75
CA ALA A 158 15.63 -7.95 -9.11
C ALA A 158 15.00 -9.32 -9.37
N ASP A 159 15.75 -10.28 -9.94
CA ASP A 159 15.29 -11.64 -10.24
C ASP A 159 15.10 -12.53 -9.00
N GLU A 160 15.69 -12.15 -7.86
CA GLU A 160 15.52 -12.81 -6.56
C GLU A 160 14.31 -12.29 -5.78
N ALA A 161 13.65 -11.22 -6.26
CA ALA A 161 12.57 -10.54 -5.57
C ALA A 161 11.21 -10.71 -6.26
N VAL A 162 10.15 -10.52 -5.49
CA VAL A 162 8.79 -10.32 -5.98
C VAL A 162 8.18 -9.09 -5.29
N LEU A 163 7.46 -8.26 -6.08
CA LEU A 163 6.59 -7.21 -5.55
C LEU A 163 5.15 -7.69 -5.57
N ILE A 164 4.52 -7.72 -4.40
CA ILE A 164 3.11 -8.07 -4.23
C ILE A 164 2.35 -6.77 -3.99
N GLY A 165 1.35 -6.49 -4.82
CA GLY A 165 0.53 -5.28 -4.73
C GLY A 165 -0.89 -5.55 -5.18
N ASP A 166 -1.73 -4.52 -5.19
CA ASP A 166 -3.14 -4.63 -5.54
C ASP A 166 -3.56 -3.70 -6.69
N SER A 167 -2.63 -2.98 -7.29
CA SER A 167 -2.92 -1.91 -8.23
C SER A 167 -1.97 -1.86 -9.43
N PRO A 168 -2.36 -1.18 -10.54
CA PRO A 168 -1.46 -0.90 -11.65
C PRO A 168 -0.17 -0.16 -11.24
N VAL A 169 -0.24 0.62 -10.17
CA VAL A 169 0.93 1.36 -9.63
C VAL A 169 2.01 0.39 -9.19
N ASP A 170 1.65 -0.73 -8.56
CA ASP A 170 2.60 -1.75 -8.10
C ASP A 170 3.18 -2.54 -9.27
N ILE A 171 2.33 -2.93 -10.20
CA ILE A 171 2.73 -3.65 -11.41
C ILE A 171 3.75 -2.83 -12.19
N GLU A 172 3.46 -1.55 -12.42
CA GLU A 172 4.36 -0.64 -13.13
C GLU A 172 5.68 -0.41 -12.37
N THR A 173 5.61 -0.31 -11.04
CA THR A 173 6.81 -0.22 -10.18
C THR A 173 7.71 -1.44 -10.34
N GLY A 174 7.15 -2.65 -10.24
CA GLY A 174 7.89 -3.89 -10.38
C GLY A 174 8.50 -4.03 -11.78
N LYS A 175 7.72 -3.75 -12.84
CA LYS A 175 8.21 -3.78 -14.23
C LYS A 175 9.38 -2.82 -14.46
N ARG A 176 9.30 -1.60 -13.94
CA ARG A 176 10.37 -0.59 -14.06
C ARG A 176 11.63 -0.99 -13.29
N ALA A 177 11.49 -1.70 -12.18
CA ALA A 177 12.60 -2.23 -11.41
C ALA A 177 13.13 -3.58 -11.93
N GLY A 178 12.46 -4.20 -12.90
CA GLY A 178 12.77 -5.56 -13.38
C GLY A 178 12.43 -6.67 -12.38
N VAL A 179 11.57 -6.38 -11.40
CA VAL A 179 11.12 -7.29 -10.35
C VAL A 179 9.83 -7.99 -10.79
N TYR A 180 9.71 -9.28 -10.50
CA TYR A 180 8.50 -10.06 -10.74
C TYR A 180 7.31 -9.49 -9.96
N THR A 181 6.15 -9.37 -10.61
CA THR A 181 4.96 -8.75 -10.04
C THR A 181 3.86 -9.78 -9.79
N CYS A 182 3.31 -9.76 -8.58
CA CYS A 182 2.14 -10.55 -8.21
C CYS A 182 1.04 -9.61 -7.71
N VAL A 183 -0.14 -9.65 -8.31
CA VAL A 183 -1.24 -8.78 -7.88
C VAL A 183 -2.30 -9.56 -7.11
N VAL A 184 -2.84 -8.97 -6.06
CA VAL A 184 -4.01 -9.47 -5.34
C VAL A 184 -5.29 -8.86 -5.92
N ASN A 185 -6.29 -9.70 -6.23
CA ASN A 185 -7.53 -9.25 -6.87
C ASN A 185 -8.56 -8.65 -5.89
N TYR A 186 -8.38 -8.84 -4.58
CA TYR A 186 -9.30 -8.37 -3.55
C TYR A 186 -9.07 -6.93 -3.10
N GLY A 187 -7.97 -6.30 -3.52
CA GLY A 187 -7.51 -5.00 -3.05
C GLY A 187 -8.31 -3.79 -3.56
N LEU A 188 -7.68 -2.64 -3.62
CA LEU A 188 -8.30 -1.37 -3.99
C LEU A 188 -8.30 -1.12 -5.50
N GLY A 189 -7.42 -1.78 -6.25
CA GLY A 189 -7.30 -1.63 -7.69
C GLY A 189 -8.53 -2.12 -8.46
N PHE A 190 -8.71 -1.62 -9.68
CA PHE A 190 -9.78 -2.02 -10.58
C PHE A 190 -9.31 -3.15 -11.49
N ALA A 191 -10.11 -4.22 -11.59
CA ALA A 191 -9.76 -5.42 -12.36
C ALA A 191 -9.38 -5.12 -13.82
N GLU A 192 -10.09 -4.20 -14.47
CA GLU A 192 -9.79 -3.79 -15.86
C GLU A 192 -8.43 -3.10 -15.98
N GLU A 193 -8.08 -2.23 -15.03
CA GLU A 193 -6.80 -1.51 -15.01
C GLU A 193 -5.64 -2.47 -14.65
N ILE A 194 -5.87 -3.40 -13.73
CA ILE A 194 -4.93 -4.46 -13.36
C ILE A 194 -4.63 -5.35 -14.57
N ALA A 195 -5.68 -5.81 -15.28
CA ALA A 195 -5.51 -6.63 -16.47
C ALA A 195 -4.74 -5.90 -17.58
N ALA A 196 -5.04 -4.61 -17.79
CA ALA A 196 -4.31 -3.78 -18.78
C ALA A 196 -2.85 -3.52 -18.40
N ALA A 197 -2.51 -3.58 -17.10
CA ALA A 197 -1.14 -3.43 -16.62
C ALA A 197 -0.32 -4.74 -16.73
N GLU A 198 -0.95 -5.87 -17.04
CA GLU A 198 -0.30 -7.18 -17.31
C GLU A 198 0.67 -7.61 -16.19
N PRO A 199 0.21 -7.94 -14.98
CA PRO A 199 1.07 -8.52 -13.94
C PRO A 199 1.62 -9.89 -14.37
N ASP A 200 2.77 -10.29 -13.80
CA ASP A 200 3.33 -11.63 -14.08
C ASP A 200 2.47 -12.76 -13.50
N CYS A 201 1.78 -12.51 -12.37
CA CYS A 201 0.74 -13.40 -11.84
C CYS A 201 -0.31 -12.62 -11.04
N SER A 202 -1.47 -13.24 -10.82
CA SER A 202 -2.54 -12.74 -9.95
C SER A 202 -3.05 -13.83 -9.03
N ILE A 203 -3.53 -13.42 -7.85
CA ILE A 203 -4.09 -14.30 -6.82
C ILE A 203 -5.37 -13.70 -6.24
N ASP A 204 -6.27 -14.55 -5.80
CA ASP A 204 -7.51 -14.15 -5.12
C ASP A 204 -7.36 -14.18 -3.58
N CYS A 205 -6.32 -14.85 -3.08
CA CYS A 205 -6.05 -14.98 -1.66
C CYS A 205 -4.55 -15.02 -1.38
N LEU A 206 -4.09 -14.37 -0.29
CA LEU A 206 -2.67 -14.39 0.10
C LEU A 206 -2.13 -15.80 0.35
N SER A 207 -2.97 -16.76 0.74
CA SER A 207 -2.52 -18.15 0.94
C SER A 207 -1.98 -18.81 -0.32
N GLU A 208 -2.38 -18.38 -1.51
CA GLU A 208 -1.91 -18.91 -2.80
C GLU A 208 -0.43 -18.61 -3.08
N LEU A 209 0.13 -17.59 -2.42
CA LEU A 209 1.56 -17.28 -2.52
C LEU A 209 2.46 -18.48 -2.15
N LYS A 210 1.97 -19.39 -1.27
CA LYS A 210 2.68 -20.61 -0.87
C LYS A 210 2.84 -21.61 -2.00
N GLU A 211 1.95 -21.57 -3.00
CA GLU A 211 1.95 -22.46 -4.14
C GLU A 211 2.78 -21.90 -5.30
N ILE A 212 2.95 -20.57 -5.32
CA ILE A 212 3.65 -19.86 -6.39
C ILE A 212 5.13 -19.69 -6.07
N PHE A 213 5.46 -19.35 -4.82
CA PHE A 213 6.82 -19.00 -4.41
C PHE A 213 7.41 -20.03 -3.44
N CYS A 214 8.72 -20.32 -3.63
CA CYS A 214 9.51 -21.22 -2.77
C CYS A 214 10.87 -20.58 -2.41
#